data_650eb81b596c8547985c94f073fd27ba
#
_entry.id   650eb81b596c8547985c94f073fd27ba
#
_cell.length_a   1.000
_cell.length_b   1.000
_cell.length_c   1.000
_cell.angle_alpha   90.00
_cell.angle_beta   90.00
_cell.angle_gamma   90.00
#
_symmetry.space_group_name_H-M   'P 1'
#
loop_
_entity.id
_entity.type
_entity.pdbx_description
1 polymer ?
#
loop_
_entity_poly.entity_id
_entity_poly.type
_entity_poly.pdbx_seq_one_letter_code
_entity_poly.pdbx_strand_id
1 'polypeptide(L)'
;MKNKKTKILVLYAMFIAIEMLLVFIPFLGYIPIGPLRATTLHIPVIIAGIILGKKGGMIIGLVFGLSSLFYNTISPTVTSFVFSPFISGSILSAIVAIVPRVLIGFFAGVIFEQFCKHKWNQYAGIIISGLVGSLANTILVLAGIYFIFGQSYAQA
;
A
#
# COMPACT_ATOMS: atom_id res chain seq x y z
N MET A 1 17.00 25.15 11.26
CA MET A 1 16.62 24.50 10.00
C MET A 1 17.10 23.05 9.88
N LYS A 2 18.28 22.70 10.36
CA LYS A 2 18.83 21.32 10.34
C LYS A 2 17.93 20.29 11.03
N ASN A 3 17.28 20.64 12.13
CA ASN A 3 16.40 19.75 12.91
C ASN A 3 15.12 19.28 12.21
N LYS A 4 14.55 20.06 11.28
CA LYS A 4 13.31 19.65 10.57
C LYS A 4 13.59 18.55 9.54
N LYS A 5 14.68 18.67 8.77
CA LYS A 5 15.07 17.65 7.78
C LYS A 5 15.43 16.33 8.46
N THR A 6 16.16 16.39 9.57
CA THR A 6 16.51 15.20 10.35
C THR A 6 15.28 14.50 10.93
N LYS A 7 14.29 15.25 11.47
CA LYS A 7 13.04 14.68 11.97
C LYS A 7 12.26 13.95 10.88
N ILE A 8 12.15 14.55 9.69
CA ILE A 8 11.46 13.93 8.55
C ILE A 8 12.18 12.65 8.12
N LEU A 9 13.52 12.67 8.03
CA LEU A 9 14.30 11.49 7.67
C LEU A 9 14.10 10.35 8.68
N VAL A 10 14.11 10.66 9.98
CA VAL A 10 13.87 9.68 11.06
C VAL A 10 12.45 9.09 10.93
N LEU A 11 11.44 9.89 10.62
CA LEU A 11 10.07 9.41 10.40
C LEU A 11 10.00 8.46 9.20
N TYR A 12 10.64 8.78 8.08
CA TYR A 12 10.72 7.85 6.94
C TYR A 12 11.38 6.54 7.34
N ALA A 13 12.54 6.60 8.01
CA ALA A 13 13.25 5.41 8.45
C ALA A 13 12.38 4.54 9.40
N MET A 14 11.64 5.18 10.30
CA MET A 14 10.75 4.49 11.23
C MET A 14 9.58 3.81 10.50
N PHE A 15 8.92 4.48 9.55
CA PHE A 15 7.85 3.87 8.77
C PHE A 15 8.34 2.72 7.88
N ILE A 16 9.52 2.87 7.26
CA ILE A 16 10.15 1.79 6.49
C ILE A 16 10.45 0.59 7.39
N ALA A 17 10.99 0.82 8.58
CA ALA A 17 11.29 -0.24 9.55
C ALA A 17 10.00 -0.96 10.00
N ILE A 18 8.92 -0.23 10.30
CA ILE A 18 7.62 -0.80 10.64
C ILE A 18 7.08 -1.65 9.48
N GLU A 19 7.16 -1.13 8.25
CA GLU A 19 6.70 -1.85 7.06
C GLU A 19 7.47 -3.16 6.88
N MET A 20 8.79 -3.13 7.00
CA MET A 20 9.63 -4.32 6.91
C MET A 20 9.33 -5.34 8.03
N LEU A 21 9.15 -4.87 9.27
CA LEU A 21 8.76 -5.75 10.38
C LEU A 21 7.42 -6.45 10.09
N LEU A 22 6.42 -5.70 9.61
CA LEU A 22 5.12 -6.28 9.27
C LEU A 22 5.21 -7.32 8.14
N VAL A 23 6.09 -7.10 7.16
CA VAL A 23 6.28 -8.06 6.04
C VAL A 23 6.91 -9.36 6.53
N PHE A 24 7.91 -9.28 7.41
CA PHE A 24 8.67 -10.46 7.83
C PHE A 24 8.08 -11.20 9.02
N ILE A 25 7.25 -10.58 9.86
CA ILE A 25 6.60 -11.25 10.98
C ILE A 25 5.36 -11.99 10.47
N PRO A 26 5.33 -13.34 10.58
CA PRO A 26 4.17 -14.12 10.16
C PRO A 26 2.89 -13.67 10.88
N PHE A 27 1.76 -13.71 10.20
CA PHE A 27 0.42 -13.36 10.68
C PHE A 27 0.20 -11.89 11.07
N LEU A 28 1.23 -11.03 11.05
CA LEU A 28 1.07 -9.62 11.40
C LEU A 28 0.77 -8.75 10.17
N GLY A 29 1.54 -8.90 9.11
CA GLY A 29 1.34 -8.14 7.85
C GLY A 29 0.48 -8.88 6.83
N TYR A 30 0.66 -10.18 6.73
CA TYR A 30 -0.10 -11.05 5.83
C TYR A 30 -0.88 -12.09 6.65
N ILE A 31 -2.18 -11.89 6.76
CA ILE A 31 -3.09 -12.78 7.49
C ILE A 31 -3.67 -13.78 6.49
N PRO A 32 -3.35 -15.08 6.59
CA PRO A 32 -3.93 -16.09 5.70
C PRO A 32 -5.41 -16.29 6.03
N ILE A 33 -6.27 -16.13 5.01
CA ILE A 33 -7.71 -16.39 5.09
C ILE A 33 -8.03 -17.42 4.02
N GLY A 34 -7.82 -18.70 4.34
CA GLY A 34 -7.96 -19.79 3.39
C GLY A 34 -6.94 -19.65 2.22
N PRO A 35 -7.36 -19.67 0.95
CA PRO A 35 -6.46 -19.52 -0.20
C PRO A 35 -5.99 -18.09 -0.43
N LEU A 36 -6.58 -17.10 0.26
CA LEU A 36 -6.30 -15.68 0.12
C LEU A 36 -5.49 -15.15 1.30
N ARG A 37 -4.84 -14.00 1.10
CA ARG A 37 -4.15 -13.25 2.17
C ARG A 37 -4.77 -11.87 2.31
N ALA A 38 -5.29 -11.56 3.50
CA ALA A 38 -5.56 -10.18 3.88
C ALA A 38 -4.26 -9.49 4.28
N THR A 39 -4.14 -8.19 4.00
CA THR A 39 -2.94 -7.42 4.34
C THR A 39 -3.28 -6.26 5.27
N THR A 40 -2.49 -6.08 6.32
CA THR A 40 -2.54 -4.93 7.23
C THR A 40 -1.50 -3.86 6.85
N LEU A 41 -0.64 -4.16 5.88
CA LEU A 41 0.47 -3.33 5.43
C LEU A 41 0.04 -1.97 4.87
N HIS A 42 -1.21 -1.81 4.42
CA HIS A 42 -1.74 -0.52 3.98
C HIS A 42 -1.93 0.48 5.13
N ILE A 43 -2.02 0.02 6.40
CA ILE A 43 -2.22 0.89 7.57
C ILE A 43 -1.03 1.85 7.78
N PRO A 44 0.23 1.41 7.87
CA PRO A 44 1.38 2.30 7.97
C PRO A 44 1.49 3.27 6.80
N VAL A 45 1.13 2.84 5.58
CA VAL A 45 1.15 3.69 4.38
C VAL A 45 0.17 4.85 4.50
N ILE A 46 -1.06 4.57 4.97
CA ILE A 46 -2.08 5.60 5.21
C ILE A 46 -1.61 6.58 6.29
N ILE A 47 -1.09 6.07 7.41
CA ILE A 47 -0.58 6.89 8.51
C ILE A 47 0.59 7.77 8.03
N ALA A 48 1.50 7.22 7.24
CA ALA A 48 2.59 7.97 6.64
C ALA A 48 2.07 9.07 5.70
N GLY A 49 1.02 8.80 4.92
CA GLY A 49 0.34 9.78 4.08
C GLY A 49 -0.25 10.94 4.89
N ILE A 50 -0.83 10.65 6.06
CA ILE A 50 -1.39 11.65 6.97
C ILE A 50 -0.27 12.49 7.63
N ILE A 51 0.79 11.85 8.13
CA ILE A 51 1.84 12.52 8.93
C ILE A 51 2.87 13.23 8.05
N LEU A 52 3.33 12.57 6.97
CA LEU A 52 4.37 13.06 6.07
C LEU A 52 3.81 13.74 4.80
N GLY A 53 2.48 13.76 4.67
CA GLY A 53 1.78 14.28 3.50
C GLY A 53 1.83 13.31 2.31
N LYS A 54 1.20 13.72 1.19
CA LYS A 54 1.05 12.88 0.00
C LYS A 54 2.38 12.30 -0.54
N LYS A 55 3.48 13.07 -0.54
CA LYS A 55 4.79 12.57 -0.99
C LYS A 55 5.32 11.48 -0.06
N GLY A 56 5.14 11.65 1.25
CA GLY A 56 5.52 10.65 2.24
C GLY A 56 4.74 9.35 2.08
N GLY A 57 3.43 9.45 1.95
CA GLY A 57 2.56 8.31 1.68
C GLY A 57 2.93 7.55 0.41
N MET A 58 3.26 8.26 -0.69
CA MET A 58 3.73 7.63 -1.94
C MET A 58 5.03 6.86 -1.76
N ILE A 59 6.00 7.41 -1.02
CA ILE A 59 7.30 6.76 -0.79
C ILE A 59 7.11 5.49 0.05
N ILE A 60 6.36 5.55 1.15
CA ILE A 60 6.09 4.36 1.96
C ILE A 60 5.21 3.35 1.20
N GLY A 61 4.24 3.82 0.40
CA GLY A 61 3.47 2.97 -0.51
C GLY A 61 4.33 2.26 -1.56
N LEU A 62 5.37 2.92 -2.07
CA LEU A 62 6.35 2.28 -2.96
C LEU A 62 7.14 1.19 -2.22
N VAL A 63 7.58 1.44 -1.00
CA VAL A 63 8.26 0.44 -0.16
C VAL A 63 7.34 -0.76 0.06
N PHE A 64 6.07 -0.53 0.41
CA PHE A 64 5.07 -1.60 0.51
C PHE A 64 4.90 -2.39 -0.79
N GLY A 65 4.79 -1.72 -1.94
CA GLY A 65 4.67 -2.37 -3.24
C GLY A 65 5.86 -3.28 -3.57
N LEU A 66 7.07 -2.78 -3.34
CA LEU A 66 8.31 -3.53 -3.56
C LEU A 66 8.44 -4.72 -2.59
N SER A 67 8.17 -4.52 -1.30
CA SER A 67 8.21 -5.59 -0.30
C SER A 67 7.14 -6.66 -0.58
N SER A 68 5.95 -6.25 -1.03
CA SER A 68 4.89 -7.17 -1.45
C SER A 68 5.31 -8.03 -2.65
N LEU A 69 5.95 -7.42 -3.65
CA LEU A 69 6.48 -8.13 -4.82
C LEU A 69 7.54 -9.16 -4.39
N PHE A 70 8.49 -8.75 -3.56
CA PHE A 70 9.56 -9.61 -3.05
C PHE A 70 8.99 -10.78 -2.22
N TYR A 71 8.10 -10.50 -1.28
CA TYR A 71 7.50 -11.51 -0.40
C TYR A 71 6.67 -12.53 -1.18
N ASN A 72 5.86 -12.10 -2.15
CA ASN A 72 5.06 -12.99 -3.00
C ASN A 72 5.92 -13.85 -3.93
N THR A 73 7.15 -13.43 -4.23
CA THR A 73 8.10 -14.23 -5.02
C THR A 73 8.75 -15.33 -4.17
N ILE A 74 9.11 -15.03 -2.91
CA ILE A 74 9.80 -16.00 -2.02
C ILE A 74 8.80 -16.96 -1.36
N SER A 75 7.62 -16.47 -0.99
CA SER A 75 6.58 -17.26 -0.31
C SER A 75 5.31 -17.26 -1.18
N PRO A 76 5.29 -18.07 -2.26
CA PRO A 76 4.16 -18.07 -3.19
C PRO A 76 2.90 -18.69 -2.56
N THR A 77 1.76 -18.07 -2.86
CA THR A 77 0.41 -18.58 -2.58
C THR A 77 -0.38 -18.64 -3.89
N VAL A 78 -1.59 -19.16 -3.83
CA VAL A 78 -2.49 -19.25 -4.99
C VAL A 78 -2.67 -17.90 -5.70
N THR A 79 -2.65 -16.79 -4.96
CA THR A 79 -2.79 -15.43 -5.50
C THR A 79 -1.48 -14.73 -5.84
N SER A 80 -0.33 -15.35 -5.59
CA SER A 80 0.98 -14.72 -5.82
C SER A 80 1.28 -14.43 -7.28
N PHE A 81 0.65 -15.15 -8.22
CA PHE A 81 0.79 -14.85 -9.65
C PHE A 81 0.32 -13.43 -10.01
N VAL A 82 -0.63 -12.87 -9.24
CA VAL A 82 -1.15 -11.52 -9.46
C VAL A 82 -0.12 -10.45 -9.07
N PHE A 83 0.74 -10.74 -8.08
CA PHE A 83 1.65 -9.76 -7.46
C PHE A 83 3.13 -10.00 -7.76
N SER A 84 3.48 -11.12 -8.40
CA SER A 84 4.86 -11.45 -8.74
C SER A 84 5.04 -11.68 -10.24
N PRO A 85 5.84 -10.85 -10.93
CA PRO A 85 6.15 -11.03 -12.35
C PRO A 85 6.96 -12.29 -12.62
N PHE A 86 7.71 -12.80 -11.64
CA PHE A 86 8.49 -14.02 -11.75
C PHE A 86 7.63 -15.28 -11.78
N ILE A 87 6.46 -15.24 -11.12
CA ILE A 87 5.52 -16.37 -11.08
C ILE A 87 4.53 -16.29 -12.25
N SER A 88 4.05 -15.10 -12.60
CA SER A 88 3.11 -14.90 -13.70
C SER A 88 3.75 -14.86 -15.08
N GLY A 89 5.07 -14.62 -15.17
CA GLY A 89 5.76 -14.32 -16.43
C GLY A 89 5.35 -12.97 -17.06
N SER A 90 4.58 -12.14 -16.37
CA SER A 90 4.05 -10.88 -16.87
C SER A 90 4.50 -9.68 -16.03
N ILE A 91 5.04 -8.67 -16.68
CA ILE A 91 5.41 -7.38 -16.06
C ILE A 91 4.18 -6.65 -15.48
N LEU A 92 2.96 -6.96 -15.96
CA LEU A 92 1.72 -6.39 -15.48
C LEU A 92 1.46 -6.71 -14.00
N SER A 93 1.90 -7.86 -13.51
CA SER A 93 1.81 -8.20 -12.08
C SER A 93 2.59 -7.25 -11.18
N ALA A 94 3.75 -6.72 -11.64
CA ALA A 94 4.48 -5.70 -10.91
C ALA A 94 3.70 -4.38 -10.83
N ILE A 95 2.98 -4.02 -11.89
CA ILE A 95 2.12 -2.83 -11.90
C ILE A 95 1.00 -2.97 -10.88
N VAL A 96 0.32 -4.12 -10.83
CA VAL A 96 -0.73 -4.40 -9.83
C VAL A 96 -0.16 -4.43 -8.40
N ALA A 97 1.09 -4.86 -8.24
CA ALA A 97 1.74 -4.87 -6.94
C ALA A 97 2.14 -3.47 -6.45
N ILE A 98 2.55 -2.56 -7.34
CA ILE A 98 3.15 -1.28 -6.95
C ILE A 98 2.14 -0.13 -7.03
N VAL A 99 1.44 0.03 -8.15
CA VAL A 99 0.61 1.20 -8.42
C VAL A 99 -0.49 1.42 -7.38
N PRO A 100 -1.29 0.42 -6.99
CA PRO A 100 -2.31 0.62 -5.95
C PRO A 100 -1.70 1.07 -4.62
N ARG A 101 -0.54 0.52 -4.23
CA ARG A 101 0.12 0.83 -2.95
C ARG A 101 0.61 2.27 -2.88
N VAL A 102 1.18 2.77 -3.98
CA VAL A 102 1.58 4.18 -4.10
C VAL A 102 0.35 5.09 -4.05
N LEU A 103 -0.72 4.73 -4.75
CA LEU A 103 -1.97 5.52 -4.79
C LEU A 103 -2.69 5.57 -3.44
N ILE A 104 -2.65 4.52 -2.62
CA ILE A 104 -3.21 4.54 -1.26
C ILE A 104 -2.58 5.67 -0.45
N GLY A 105 -1.25 5.72 -0.41
CA GLY A 105 -0.52 6.75 0.32
C GLY A 105 -0.76 8.16 -0.23
N PHE A 106 -0.87 8.28 -1.56
CA PHE A 106 -1.21 9.54 -2.22
C PHE A 106 -2.60 10.04 -1.83
N PHE A 107 -3.64 9.21 -1.97
CA PHE A 107 -5.02 9.61 -1.65
C PHE A 107 -5.19 9.94 -0.17
N ALA A 108 -4.65 9.12 0.73
CA ALA A 108 -4.70 9.40 2.16
C ALA A 108 -4.07 10.76 2.50
N GLY A 109 -2.90 11.05 1.92
CA GLY A 109 -2.21 12.32 2.12
C GLY A 109 -2.94 13.51 1.52
N VAL A 110 -3.48 13.39 0.29
CA VAL A 110 -4.23 14.47 -0.38
C VAL A 110 -5.49 14.82 0.40
N ILE A 111 -6.26 13.82 0.82
CA ILE A 111 -7.50 14.04 1.57
C ILE A 111 -7.21 14.78 2.87
N PHE A 112 -6.22 14.28 3.64
CA PHE A 112 -5.85 14.93 4.90
C PHE A 112 -5.34 16.37 4.69
N GLU A 113 -4.51 16.61 3.66
CA GLU A 113 -4.04 17.96 3.30
C GLU A 113 -5.22 18.90 2.98
N GLN A 114 -6.30 18.41 2.32
CA GLN A 114 -7.49 19.20 2.03
C GLN A 114 -8.26 19.57 3.31
N PHE A 115 -8.43 18.62 4.23
CA PHE A 115 -9.05 18.91 5.53
C PHE A 115 -8.29 19.97 6.32
N CYS A 116 -6.96 19.90 6.34
CA CYS A 116 -6.12 20.89 7.00
C CYS A 116 -6.22 22.28 6.34
N LYS A 117 -6.25 22.35 4.99
CA LYS A 117 -6.36 23.60 4.25
C LYS A 117 -7.68 24.32 4.51
N HIS A 118 -8.79 23.61 4.57
CA HIS A 118 -10.12 24.17 4.80
C HIS A 118 -10.45 24.34 6.28
N LYS A 119 -9.46 24.11 7.19
CA LYS A 119 -9.63 24.19 8.65
C LYS A 119 -10.81 23.35 9.17
N TRP A 120 -11.13 22.25 8.48
CA TRP A 120 -12.15 21.31 8.91
C TRP A 120 -11.66 20.48 10.10
N ASN A 121 -12.57 19.71 10.70
CA ASN A 121 -12.24 18.86 11.83
C ASN A 121 -11.16 17.85 11.46
N GLN A 122 -9.98 17.95 12.10
CA GLN A 122 -8.82 17.10 11.83
C GLN A 122 -9.11 15.63 12.16
N TYR A 123 -9.91 15.35 13.18
CA TYR A 123 -10.31 13.97 13.51
C TYR A 123 -11.14 13.34 12.39
N ALA A 124 -12.08 14.10 11.83
CA ALA A 124 -12.82 13.65 10.65
C ALA A 124 -11.88 13.43 9.45
N GLY A 125 -10.89 14.31 9.26
CA GLY A 125 -9.87 14.16 8.23
C GLY A 125 -9.08 12.85 8.34
N ILE A 126 -8.66 12.48 9.54
CA ILE A 126 -7.93 11.22 9.80
C ILE A 126 -8.81 10.01 9.46
N ILE A 127 -10.05 10.00 9.96
CA ILE A 127 -11.01 8.89 9.74
C ILE A 127 -11.30 8.73 8.25
N ILE A 128 -11.63 9.83 7.55
CA ILE A 128 -11.97 9.79 6.13
C ILE A 128 -10.76 9.39 5.29
N SER A 129 -9.57 9.90 5.59
CA SER A 129 -8.33 9.49 4.90
C SER A 129 -8.04 8.00 5.09
N GLY A 130 -8.30 7.47 6.29
CA GLY A 130 -8.18 6.04 6.58
C GLY A 130 -9.16 5.19 5.79
N LEU A 131 -10.43 5.56 5.79
CA LEU A 131 -11.49 4.86 5.06
C LEU A 131 -11.23 4.89 3.55
N VAL A 132 -10.95 6.06 2.97
CA VAL A 132 -10.70 6.19 1.53
C VAL A 132 -9.41 5.47 1.13
N GLY A 133 -8.35 5.54 1.93
CA GLY A 133 -7.13 4.79 1.67
C GLY A 133 -7.35 3.28 1.65
N SER A 134 -8.10 2.75 2.61
CA SER A 134 -8.44 1.32 2.68
C SER A 134 -9.35 0.88 1.52
N LEU A 135 -10.38 1.65 1.20
CA LEU A 135 -11.27 1.39 0.06
C LEU A 135 -10.50 1.47 -1.26
N ALA A 136 -9.64 2.47 -1.43
CA ALA A 136 -8.79 2.60 -2.60
C ALA A 136 -7.89 1.37 -2.79
N ASN A 137 -7.31 0.83 -1.71
CA ASN A 137 -6.54 -0.41 -1.79
C ASN A 137 -7.37 -1.54 -2.41
N THR A 138 -8.55 -1.79 -1.85
CA THR A 138 -9.42 -2.89 -2.29
C THR A 138 -9.87 -2.71 -3.73
N ILE A 139 -10.38 -1.51 -4.07
CA ILE A 139 -10.90 -1.21 -5.41
C ILE A 139 -9.79 -1.28 -6.46
N LEU A 140 -8.63 -0.67 -6.21
CA LEU A 140 -7.54 -0.63 -7.17
C LEU A 140 -6.91 -2.00 -7.40
N VAL A 141 -6.80 -2.82 -6.36
CA VAL A 141 -6.27 -4.18 -6.49
C VAL A 141 -7.27 -5.06 -7.24
N LEU A 142 -8.56 -5.04 -6.89
CA LEU A 142 -9.58 -5.82 -7.57
C LEU A 142 -9.75 -5.38 -9.04
N ALA A 143 -9.75 -4.08 -9.30
CA ALA A 143 -9.78 -3.55 -10.67
C ALA A 143 -8.55 -4.00 -11.47
N GLY A 144 -7.35 -3.93 -10.88
CA GLY A 144 -6.12 -4.40 -11.52
C GLY A 144 -6.19 -5.90 -11.87
N ILE A 145 -6.69 -6.73 -10.95
CA ILE A 145 -6.89 -8.16 -11.19
C ILE A 145 -7.90 -8.38 -12.33
N TYR A 146 -9.03 -7.69 -12.28
CA TYR A 146 -10.08 -7.85 -13.28
C TYR A 146 -9.61 -7.43 -14.69
N PHE A 147 -8.97 -6.26 -14.82
CA PHE A 147 -8.54 -5.76 -16.12
C PHE A 147 -7.36 -6.53 -16.71
N ILE A 148 -6.45 -7.04 -15.89
CA ILE A 148 -5.22 -7.68 -16.36
C ILE A 148 -5.39 -9.20 -16.50
N PHE A 149 -6.09 -9.83 -15.56
CA PHE A 149 -6.23 -11.27 -15.51
C PHE A 149 -7.64 -11.77 -15.85
N GLY A 150 -8.69 -10.95 -15.64
CA GLY A 150 -10.08 -11.34 -15.86
C GLY A 150 -10.40 -11.66 -17.32
N GLN A 151 -9.77 -10.99 -18.28
CA GLN A 151 -9.98 -11.25 -19.70
C GLN A 151 -9.39 -12.60 -20.15
N SER A 152 -8.32 -13.07 -19.50
CA SER A 152 -7.72 -14.37 -19.82
C SER A 152 -8.62 -15.55 -19.42
N TYR A 153 -9.46 -15.40 -18.40
CA TYR A 153 -10.41 -16.42 -17.96
C TYR A 153 -11.74 -16.39 -18.74
N ALA A 154 -12.07 -15.27 -19.40
CA ALA A 154 -13.27 -15.18 -20.23
C ALA A 154 -13.09 -15.79 -21.63
N GLN A 155 -11.85 -16.11 -22.03
CA GLN A 155 -11.48 -16.68 -23.33
C GLN A 155 -11.11 -18.17 -23.25
N ALA A 156 -11.08 -18.75 -22.05
CA ALA A 156 -10.82 -20.17 -21.80
C ALA A 156 -12.12 -20.91 -21.45
#